data_855748c706646cc5e00163d9f358bd89
#
_entry.id   855748c706646cc5e00163d9f358bd89
#
_cell.length_a   1.000
_cell.length_b   1.000
_cell.length_c   1.000
_cell.angle_alpha   90.00
_cell.angle_beta   90.00
_cell.angle_gamma   90.00
#
_symmetry.space_group_name_H-M   'P 1'
#
loop_
_entity.id
_entity.type
_entity.pdbx_description
1 polymer ?
#
loop_
_entity_poly.entity_id
_entity_poly.type
_entity_poly.pdbx_seq_one_letter_code
_entity_poly.pdbx_strand_id
1 'polypeptide(L)'
;MVHHALTYAVTDPESPLNDSSSDAFLNEYAVGKNADVYPDGTGRLLEADARVRFSFHYHSVGEEVTDQTELGLVLYPEGFEPDHILYSRQLGRVTGELDIPAGQVTRHDGYAKMYLPGKLTGFQPHMHFLGTRQCLELIYPTGATEMINCANFDFNWHIVYNYQDD
;
A
#
# COMPACT_ATOMS: atom_id res chain seq x y z
N MET A 1 1.95 -21.42 -0.22
CA MET A 1 2.19 -20.37 -1.25
C MET A 1 2.07 -18.99 -0.58
N VAL A 2 2.97 -18.05 -0.89
CA VAL A 2 2.87 -16.67 -0.38
C VAL A 2 1.65 -16.02 -1.03
N HIS A 3 0.70 -15.55 -0.24
CA HIS A 3 -0.46 -14.81 -0.72
C HIS A 3 -0.12 -13.33 -0.87
N HIS A 4 0.44 -12.73 0.18
CA HIS A 4 1.03 -11.41 0.11
C HIS A 4 2.20 -11.29 1.11
N ALA A 5 3.09 -10.35 0.83
CA ALA A 5 4.22 -10.00 1.68
C ALA A 5 4.35 -8.47 1.72
N LEU A 6 4.37 -7.93 2.92
CA LEU A 6 4.64 -6.51 3.12
C LEU A 6 6.08 -6.34 3.60
N THR A 7 6.72 -5.31 3.13
CA THR A 7 8.08 -4.95 3.55
C THR A 7 8.11 -3.56 4.18
N TYR A 8 8.93 -3.43 5.20
CA TYR A 8 9.08 -2.19 5.96
C TYR A 8 10.56 -1.91 6.21
N ALA A 9 10.95 -0.65 6.07
CA ALA A 9 12.25 -0.17 6.56
C ALA A 9 12.07 0.31 8.00
N VAL A 10 12.73 -0.33 8.96
CA VAL A 10 12.61 -0.01 10.38
C VAL A 10 13.99 0.32 10.96
N THR A 11 14.09 1.42 11.66
CA THR A 11 15.30 1.82 12.40
C THR A 11 15.26 1.34 13.83
N ASP A 12 14.06 1.23 14.42
CA ASP A 12 13.85 0.64 15.73
C ASP A 12 13.41 -0.83 15.62
N PRO A 13 14.26 -1.81 15.95
CA PRO A 13 13.91 -3.23 15.88
C PRO A 13 12.81 -3.65 16.86
N GLU A 14 12.58 -2.87 17.91
CA GLU A 14 11.53 -3.11 18.91
C GLU A 14 10.18 -2.48 18.49
N SER A 15 10.16 -1.75 17.37
CA SER A 15 8.93 -1.18 16.84
C SER A 15 7.85 -2.26 16.64
N PRO A 16 6.61 -2.04 17.09
CA PRO A 16 5.53 -3.02 16.97
C PRO A 16 5.31 -3.48 15.54
N LEU A 17 5.01 -4.76 15.35
CA LEU A 17 4.71 -5.33 14.03
C LEU A 17 3.56 -4.60 13.32
N ASN A 18 2.68 -3.99 14.08
CA ASN A 18 1.52 -3.24 13.58
C ASN A 18 1.81 -1.73 13.47
N ASP A 19 3.07 -1.32 13.60
CA ASP A 19 3.42 0.05 13.31
C ASP A 19 3.24 0.30 11.80
N SER A 20 2.04 0.71 11.50
CA SER A 20 1.60 1.14 10.18
C SER A 20 1.98 2.60 9.93
N SER A 21 3.08 3.07 10.53
CA SER A 21 3.61 4.36 10.15
C SER A 21 3.87 4.28 8.65
N SER A 22 3.21 5.12 7.91
CA SER A 22 3.34 5.21 6.45
C SER A 22 4.80 5.40 6.02
N ASP A 23 5.63 5.84 6.95
CA ASP A 23 7.03 6.15 6.72
C ASP A 23 7.91 4.91 6.71
N ALA A 24 7.50 3.83 7.36
CA ALA A 24 8.23 2.56 7.38
C ALA A 24 7.87 1.63 6.21
N PHE A 25 6.66 1.74 5.64
CA PHE A 25 6.20 0.85 4.58
C PHE A 25 6.98 1.05 3.29
N LEU A 26 7.64 -0.01 2.79
CA LEU A 26 8.39 0.01 1.53
C LEU A 26 7.52 -0.40 0.36
N ASN A 27 7.07 -1.64 0.37
CA ASN A 27 6.19 -2.16 -0.67
C ASN A 27 5.37 -3.34 -0.18
N GLU A 28 4.43 -3.74 -1.00
CA GLU A 28 3.67 -4.98 -0.86
C GLU A 28 3.82 -5.82 -2.12
N TYR A 29 4.16 -7.09 -1.95
CA TYR A 29 3.89 -8.11 -2.94
C TYR A 29 2.49 -8.68 -2.69
N ALA A 30 1.68 -8.79 -3.73
CA ALA A 30 0.44 -9.54 -3.73
C ALA A 30 0.24 -10.22 -5.09
N VAL A 31 -0.62 -11.24 -5.14
CA VAL A 31 -0.87 -11.98 -6.38
C VAL A 31 -1.36 -11.01 -7.47
N GLY A 32 -0.71 -11.03 -8.63
CA GLY A 32 -1.00 -10.15 -9.76
C GLY A 32 -0.27 -8.82 -9.75
N LYS A 33 0.38 -8.44 -8.65
CA LYS A 33 1.14 -7.19 -8.57
C LYS A 33 2.52 -7.34 -9.21
N ASN A 34 2.89 -6.34 -10.00
CA ASN A 34 4.24 -6.15 -10.54
C ASN A 34 5.10 -5.27 -9.61
N ALA A 35 6.32 -4.96 -10.04
CA ALA A 35 7.17 -4.02 -9.35
C ALA A 35 6.51 -2.64 -9.20
N ASP A 36 6.81 -1.96 -8.09
CA ASP A 36 6.47 -0.55 -7.93
C ASP A 36 7.49 0.28 -8.72
N VAL A 37 6.99 1.01 -9.71
CA VAL A 37 7.78 1.92 -10.54
C VAL A 37 7.26 3.33 -10.32
N TYR A 38 8.15 4.22 -9.98
CA TYR A 38 7.82 5.60 -9.64
C TYR A 38 8.29 6.56 -10.74
N PRO A 39 7.69 7.76 -10.85
CA PRO A 39 8.15 8.76 -11.81
C PRO A 39 9.62 9.12 -11.61
N ASP A 40 10.29 9.48 -12.70
CA ASP A 40 11.67 9.95 -12.66
C ASP A 40 11.83 11.14 -11.70
N GLY A 41 12.98 11.21 -11.04
CA GLY A 41 13.24 12.25 -10.03
C GLY A 41 12.48 12.08 -8.71
N THR A 42 11.69 11.00 -8.58
CA THR A 42 11.00 10.67 -7.34
C THR A 42 11.81 9.68 -6.52
N GLY A 43 11.96 9.93 -5.24
CA GLY A 43 12.73 9.05 -4.37
C GLY A 43 12.21 9.03 -2.94
N ARG A 44 12.67 8.04 -2.21
CA ARG A 44 12.44 7.90 -0.78
C ARG A 44 13.77 7.64 -0.09
N LEU A 45 13.99 8.31 1.01
CA LEU A 45 15.17 8.06 1.83
C LEU A 45 15.05 6.68 2.50
N LEU A 46 16.09 5.88 2.35
CA LEU A 46 16.33 4.68 3.11
C LEU A 46 17.50 4.95 4.04
N GLU A 47 17.24 4.99 5.35
CA GLU A 47 18.26 5.24 6.34
C GLU A 47 19.32 4.13 6.35
N ALA A 48 20.57 4.49 6.55
CA ALA A 48 21.71 3.57 6.45
C ALA A 48 21.66 2.42 7.48
N ASP A 49 21.03 2.64 8.61
CA ASP A 49 20.86 1.66 9.70
C ASP A 49 19.49 0.95 9.66
N ALA A 50 18.67 1.26 8.68
CA ALA A 50 17.37 0.62 8.53
C ALA A 50 17.51 -0.89 8.28
N ARG A 51 16.67 -1.66 8.95
CA ARG A 51 16.50 -3.09 8.71
C ARG A 51 15.23 -3.31 7.90
N VAL A 52 15.25 -4.29 7.01
CA VAL A 52 14.04 -4.69 6.30
C VAL A 52 13.30 -5.73 7.13
N ARG A 53 12.07 -5.39 7.49
CA ARG A 53 11.14 -6.31 8.11
C ARG A 53 10.16 -6.81 7.07
N PHE A 54 9.99 -8.14 7.02
CA PHE A 54 9.00 -8.81 6.18
C PHE A 54 7.81 -9.25 7.04
N SER A 55 6.60 -9.04 6.52
CA SER A 55 5.36 -9.61 7.06
C SER A 55 4.71 -10.46 5.98
N PHE A 56 4.68 -11.77 6.20
CA PHE A 56 4.16 -12.73 5.24
C PHE A 56 2.78 -13.24 5.60
N HIS A 57 1.93 -13.35 4.59
CA HIS A 57 0.69 -14.10 4.65
C HIS A 57 0.79 -15.32 3.74
N TYR A 58 0.80 -16.50 4.36
CA TYR A 58 0.83 -17.75 3.62
C TYR A 58 -0.57 -18.33 3.48
N HIS A 59 -0.84 -18.85 2.30
CA HIS A 59 -2.00 -19.67 2.04
C HIS A 59 -1.57 -21.15 1.97
N SER A 60 -2.18 -22.00 2.80
CA SER A 60 -1.91 -23.44 2.78
C SER A 60 -2.37 -24.06 1.47
N VAL A 61 -1.51 -24.90 0.89
CA VAL A 61 -1.79 -25.61 -0.37
C VAL A 61 -1.91 -27.11 -0.15
N GLY A 62 -1.91 -27.58 1.12
CA GLY A 62 -2.09 -28.98 1.48
C GLY A 62 -0.83 -29.84 1.37
N GLU A 63 0.30 -29.26 1.02
CA GLU A 63 1.60 -29.93 0.92
C GLU A 63 2.71 -29.05 1.51
N GLU A 64 3.85 -29.66 1.82
CA GLU A 64 5.04 -28.93 2.26
C GLU A 64 5.66 -28.20 1.09
N VAL A 65 5.90 -26.90 1.27
CA VAL A 65 6.56 -26.05 0.27
C VAL A 65 7.68 -25.26 0.93
N THR A 66 8.73 -25.01 0.15
CA THR A 66 9.82 -24.11 0.54
C THR A 66 9.64 -22.76 -0.15
N ASP A 67 9.83 -21.69 0.58
CA ASP A 67 9.79 -20.33 0.07
C ASP A 67 11.13 -19.62 0.28
N GLN A 68 11.53 -18.82 -0.71
CA GLN A 68 12.68 -17.93 -0.65
C GLN A 68 12.28 -16.60 -1.28
N THR A 69 11.75 -15.69 -0.44
CA THR A 69 11.34 -14.37 -0.90
C THR A 69 12.52 -13.40 -0.90
N GLU A 70 12.64 -12.63 -1.98
CA GLU A 70 13.66 -11.61 -2.15
C GLU A 70 13.02 -10.22 -2.35
N LEU A 71 13.65 -9.18 -1.82
CA LEU A 71 13.31 -7.79 -2.09
C LEU A 71 14.39 -7.16 -2.97
N GLY A 72 14.02 -6.76 -4.18
CA GLY A 72 14.85 -5.98 -5.07
C GLY A 72 14.58 -4.49 -4.90
N LEU A 73 15.62 -3.70 -4.70
CA LEU A 73 15.57 -2.24 -4.64
C LEU A 73 16.47 -1.64 -5.71
N VAL A 74 15.96 -0.65 -6.43
CA VAL A 74 16.75 0.19 -7.32
C VAL A 74 17.08 1.47 -6.57
N LEU A 75 18.35 1.72 -6.34
CA LEU A 75 18.83 2.88 -5.59
C LEU A 75 19.39 3.93 -6.54
N TYR A 76 19.19 5.19 -6.21
CA TYR A 76 19.91 6.28 -6.85
C TYR A 76 21.38 6.29 -6.42
N PRO A 77 22.28 6.87 -7.22
CA PRO A 77 23.67 7.07 -6.82
C PRO A 77 23.80 7.87 -5.52
N GLU A 78 24.88 7.63 -4.79
CA GLU A 78 25.21 8.41 -3.60
C GLU A 78 25.22 9.92 -3.90
N GLY A 79 24.61 10.70 -3.02
CA GLY A 79 24.49 12.16 -3.16
C GLY A 79 23.38 12.63 -4.11
N PHE A 80 22.59 11.72 -4.67
CA PHE A 80 21.43 12.12 -5.44
C PHE A 80 20.33 12.67 -4.52
N GLU A 81 19.81 13.84 -4.85
CA GLU A 81 18.67 14.44 -4.18
C GLU A 81 17.46 14.37 -5.12
N PRO A 82 16.37 13.67 -4.74
CA PRO A 82 15.20 13.57 -5.58
C PRO A 82 14.44 14.92 -5.63
N ASP A 83 13.88 15.22 -6.79
CA ASP A 83 13.04 16.42 -6.98
C ASP A 83 11.73 16.31 -6.16
N HIS A 84 11.26 15.09 -5.95
CA HIS A 84 10.03 14.80 -5.21
C HIS A 84 10.25 13.65 -4.23
N ILE A 85 9.76 13.85 -3.01
CA ILE A 85 9.76 12.80 -1.99
C ILE A 85 8.51 11.93 -2.15
N LEU A 86 8.75 10.62 -2.25
CA LEU A 86 7.67 9.64 -2.31
C LEU A 86 7.15 9.29 -0.91
N TYR A 87 5.85 9.33 -0.77
CA TYR A 87 5.14 8.82 0.40
C TYR A 87 4.14 7.73 -0.01
N SER A 88 4.31 6.54 0.52
CA SER A 88 3.30 5.50 0.46
C SER A 88 2.46 5.54 1.72
N ARG A 89 1.15 5.64 1.58
CA ARG A 89 0.27 5.80 2.73
C ARG A 89 -0.93 4.86 2.65
N GLN A 90 -1.15 4.13 3.74
CA GLN A 90 -2.40 3.41 3.90
C GLN A 90 -3.50 4.40 4.27
N LEU A 91 -4.51 4.47 3.41
CA LEU A 91 -5.67 5.35 3.58
C LEU A 91 -6.89 4.53 3.98
N GLY A 92 -7.84 5.20 4.61
CA GLY A 92 -9.17 4.65 4.77
C GLY A 92 -9.27 3.46 5.71
N ARG A 93 -8.39 3.34 6.71
CA ARG A 93 -8.67 2.38 7.79
C ARG A 93 -10.01 2.72 8.38
N VAL A 94 -10.97 1.81 8.22
CA VAL A 94 -12.23 1.90 8.93
C VAL A 94 -11.91 1.82 10.42
N THR A 95 -12.18 2.91 11.14
CA THR A 95 -11.96 2.94 12.60
C THR A 95 -13.16 2.28 13.26
N GLY A 96 -12.92 1.14 13.90
CA GLY A 96 -13.95 0.33 14.54
C GLY A 96 -14.05 -1.06 13.94
N GLU A 97 -15.00 -1.82 14.40
CA GLU A 97 -15.29 -3.15 13.85
C GLU A 97 -15.96 -3.00 12.49
N LEU A 98 -15.46 -3.77 11.52
CA LEU A 98 -16.10 -3.89 10.22
C LEU A 98 -17.30 -4.84 10.37
N ASP A 99 -18.48 -4.27 10.55
CA ASP A 99 -19.72 -5.03 10.66
C ASP A 99 -20.33 -5.29 9.28
N ILE A 100 -20.26 -6.54 8.85
CA ILE A 100 -20.86 -6.99 7.58
C ILE A 100 -21.94 -8.03 7.90
N PRO A 101 -23.22 -7.64 7.99
CA PRO A 101 -24.30 -8.57 8.26
C PRO A 101 -24.40 -9.66 7.19
N ALA A 102 -24.75 -10.88 7.61
CA ALA A 102 -24.91 -12.01 6.71
C ALA A 102 -25.95 -11.72 5.61
N GLY A 103 -25.59 -12.02 4.36
CA GLY A 103 -26.46 -11.86 3.20
C GLY A 103 -26.70 -10.41 2.75
N GLN A 104 -25.95 -9.45 3.27
CA GLN A 104 -26.08 -8.04 2.92
C GLN A 104 -24.81 -7.51 2.24
N VAL A 105 -25.00 -6.52 1.37
CA VAL A 105 -23.92 -5.69 0.85
C VAL A 105 -23.92 -4.37 1.63
N THR A 106 -22.80 -4.06 2.25
CA THR A 106 -22.62 -2.85 3.04
C THR A 106 -21.52 -1.96 2.47
N ARG A 107 -21.67 -0.64 2.63
CA ARG A 107 -20.63 0.33 2.33
C ARG A 107 -20.01 0.82 3.62
N HIS A 108 -18.68 0.87 3.63
CA HIS A 108 -17.91 1.42 4.73
C HIS A 108 -16.96 2.49 4.20
N ASP A 109 -16.97 3.65 4.82
CA ASP A 109 -16.14 4.79 4.43
C ASP A 109 -15.06 5.02 5.48
N GLY A 110 -13.81 5.15 5.04
CA GLY A 110 -12.68 5.53 5.86
C GLY A 110 -12.07 6.82 5.35
N TYR A 111 -11.58 7.66 6.26
CA TYR A 111 -11.06 8.99 5.93
C TYR A 111 -9.61 9.13 6.36
N ALA A 112 -8.83 9.83 5.56
CA ALA A 112 -7.48 10.22 5.92
C ALA A 112 -7.25 11.68 5.51
N LYS A 113 -6.70 12.46 6.42
CA LYS A 113 -6.35 13.85 6.15
C LYS A 113 -4.96 13.93 5.53
N MET A 114 -4.85 14.63 4.42
CA MET A 114 -3.57 15.02 3.83
C MET A 114 -3.10 16.31 4.49
N TYR A 115 -1.89 16.28 5.06
CA TYR A 115 -1.32 17.44 5.77
C TYR A 115 -0.34 18.25 4.91
N LEU A 116 0.12 17.67 3.82
CA LEU A 116 1.06 18.27 2.89
C LEU A 116 0.43 18.31 1.50
N PRO A 117 0.72 19.35 0.73
CA PRO A 117 0.40 19.36 -0.68
C PRO A 117 1.21 18.26 -1.39
N GLY A 118 0.61 17.64 -2.39
CA GLY A 118 1.29 16.57 -3.11
C GLY A 118 0.50 16.15 -4.34
N LYS A 119 1.13 15.34 -5.17
CA LYS A 119 0.55 14.70 -6.33
C LYS A 119 0.24 13.24 -5.99
N LEU A 120 -0.96 12.81 -6.30
CA LEU A 120 -1.34 11.42 -6.20
C LEU A 120 -0.83 10.67 -7.44
N THR A 121 0.10 9.74 -7.25
CA THR A 121 0.75 9.00 -8.34
C THR A 121 0.17 7.62 -8.57
N GLY A 122 -0.52 7.07 -7.59
CA GLY A 122 -1.13 5.76 -7.74
C GLY A 122 -2.09 5.41 -6.60
N PHE A 123 -2.85 4.36 -6.84
CA PHE A 123 -3.81 3.79 -5.90
C PHE A 123 -3.79 2.27 -5.99
N GLN A 124 -3.59 1.63 -4.86
CA GLN A 124 -3.75 0.18 -4.74
C GLN A 124 -4.94 -0.13 -3.84
N PRO A 125 -6.06 -0.61 -4.41
CA PRO A 125 -7.18 -1.09 -3.60
C PRO A 125 -6.79 -2.36 -2.87
N HIS A 126 -7.13 -2.45 -1.59
CA HIS A 126 -6.94 -3.65 -0.79
C HIS A 126 -8.18 -3.96 0.04
N MET A 127 -8.68 -5.16 -0.13
CA MET A 127 -9.80 -5.71 0.63
C MET A 127 -9.50 -7.19 0.93
N HIS A 128 -10.45 -7.87 1.56
CA HIS A 128 -10.38 -9.32 1.78
C HIS A 128 -11.50 -10.01 1.01
N PHE A 129 -11.73 -11.32 1.27
CA PHE A 129 -12.64 -12.20 0.51
C PHE A 129 -14.02 -11.64 0.21
N LEU A 130 -14.59 -10.86 1.12
CA LEU A 130 -15.93 -10.29 0.96
C LEU A 130 -15.92 -8.93 0.25
N GLY A 131 -14.72 -8.41 -0.06
CA GLY A 131 -14.58 -7.16 -0.78
C GLY A 131 -15.05 -7.29 -2.22
N THR A 132 -15.81 -6.31 -2.69
CA THR A 132 -16.33 -6.30 -4.07
C THR A 132 -15.90 -5.08 -4.84
N ARG A 133 -15.74 -3.94 -4.18
CA ARG A 133 -15.38 -2.67 -4.82
C ARG A 133 -14.77 -1.71 -3.83
N GLN A 134 -13.74 -1.00 -4.25
CA GLN A 134 -13.13 0.09 -3.49
C GLN A 134 -12.95 1.32 -4.36
N CYS A 135 -13.31 2.48 -3.81
CA CYS A 135 -13.17 3.77 -4.49
C CYS A 135 -12.26 4.69 -3.68
N LEU A 136 -11.56 5.56 -4.39
CA LEU A 136 -10.81 6.67 -3.85
C LEU A 136 -11.48 7.97 -4.25
N GLU A 137 -11.84 8.80 -3.27
CA GLU A 137 -12.47 10.10 -3.45
C GLU A 137 -11.64 11.18 -2.73
N LEU A 138 -11.43 12.30 -3.36
CA LEU A 138 -10.86 13.49 -2.75
C LEU A 138 -11.97 14.38 -2.20
N ILE A 139 -11.76 14.90 -1.00
CA ILE A 139 -12.59 15.91 -0.38
C ILE A 139 -11.75 17.16 -0.19
N TYR A 140 -12.06 18.18 -0.96
CA TYR A 140 -11.34 19.47 -0.92
C TYR A 140 -11.70 20.29 0.32
N PRO A 141 -10.84 21.23 0.74
CA PRO A 141 -11.15 22.13 1.85
C PRO A 141 -12.42 22.98 1.64
N THR A 142 -12.85 23.15 0.40
CA THR A 142 -14.10 23.81 0.02
C THR A 142 -15.35 22.99 0.29
N GLY A 143 -15.18 21.68 0.59
CA GLY A 143 -16.27 20.70 0.67
C GLY A 143 -16.65 20.07 -0.67
N ALA A 144 -16.02 20.49 -1.78
CA ALA A 144 -16.20 19.81 -3.06
C ALA A 144 -15.56 18.41 -3.01
N THR A 145 -16.14 17.46 -3.73
CA THR A 145 -15.64 16.09 -3.83
C THR A 145 -15.31 15.73 -5.26
N GLU A 146 -14.34 14.87 -5.44
CA GLU A 146 -13.91 14.36 -6.74
C GLU A 146 -13.62 12.86 -6.64
N MET A 147 -14.31 12.06 -7.45
CA MET A 147 -14.04 10.64 -7.56
C MET A 147 -12.82 10.41 -8.44
N ILE A 148 -11.73 9.94 -7.83
CA ILE A 148 -10.48 9.70 -8.55
C ILE A 148 -10.50 8.36 -9.25
N ASN A 149 -10.82 7.30 -8.50
CA ASN A 149 -10.81 5.94 -9.05
C ASN A 149 -11.80 5.04 -8.31
N CYS A 150 -12.33 4.07 -9.02
CA CYS A 150 -13.08 2.95 -8.45
C CYS A 150 -12.62 1.66 -9.11
N ALA A 151 -12.27 0.68 -8.30
CA ALA A 151 -11.87 -0.64 -8.76
C ALA A 151 -12.84 -1.71 -8.25
N ASN A 152 -13.26 -2.59 -9.13
CA ASN A 152 -13.85 -3.86 -8.72
C ASN A 152 -12.73 -4.71 -8.17
N PHE A 153 -12.92 -5.24 -6.98
CA PHE A 153 -11.87 -5.96 -6.26
C PHE A 153 -11.95 -7.46 -6.53
N ASP A 154 -10.81 -8.04 -6.86
CA ASP A 154 -10.60 -9.49 -6.92
C ASP A 154 -9.51 -9.87 -5.91
N PHE A 155 -9.84 -10.74 -4.98
CA PHE A 155 -8.92 -11.19 -3.93
C PHE A 155 -7.65 -11.86 -4.47
N ASN A 156 -7.70 -12.41 -5.66
CA ASN A 156 -6.55 -13.06 -6.30
C ASN A 156 -5.83 -12.17 -7.33
N TRP A 157 -6.19 -10.89 -7.41
CA TRP A 157 -5.63 -9.97 -8.38
C TRP A 157 -5.46 -8.56 -7.81
N HIS A 158 -4.32 -8.32 -7.17
CA HIS A 158 -4.00 -7.06 -6.53
C HIS A 158 -3.07 -6.24 -7.43
N ILE A 159 -3.57 -5.19 -8.06
CA ILE A 159 -2.78 -4.31 -8.91
C ILE A 159 -2.72 -2.91 -8.36
N VAL A 160 -1.65 -2.18 -8.71
CA VAL A 160 -1.54 -0.74 -8.49
C VAL A 160 -2.02 -0.03 -9.75
N TYR A 161 -2.94 0.91 -9.59
CA TYR A 161 -3.34 1.85 -10.62
C TYR A 161 -2.41 3.05 -10.57
N ASN A 162 -1.51 3.16 -11.54
CA ASN A 162 -0.63 4.31 -11.65
C ASN A 162 -1.29 5.39 -12.50
N TYR A 163 -1.27 6.62 -12.01
CA TYR A 163 -1.80 7.78 -12.72
C TYR A 163 -0.71 8.35 -13.61
N GLN A 164 -1.08 8.63 -14.86
CA GLN A 164 -0.19 9.31 -15.80
C GLN A 164 -0.28 10.82 -15.61
N ASP A 165 0.80 11.49 -15.97
CA ASP A 165 0.78 12.94 -16.14
C ASP A 165 0.06 13.28 -17.42
N ASP A 166 -0.92 14.18 -17.35
CA ASP A 166 -1.54 14.80 -18.52
C ASP A 166 -0.63 15.92 -19.05
#